data_776a1f6e474633bf8cf6dee325208e9a
#
_entry.id   776a1f6e474633bf8cf6dee325208e9a
#
_cell.length_a   1.000
_cell.length_b   1.000
_cell.length_c   1.000
_cell.angle_alpha   90.00
_cell.angle_beta   90.00
_cell.angle_gamma   90.00
#
_symmetry.space_group_name_H-M   'P 1'
#
loop_
_entity.id
_entity.type
_entity.pdbx_description
1 polymer ?
#
loop_
_entity_poly.entity_id
_entity_poly.type
_entity_poly.pdbx_seq_one_letter_code
_entity_poly.pdbx_strand_id
1 'polypeptide(L)'
;EAQGIARTKRQRRPAIGGPPPPTDEAMLPRLVARYRVQSHYLRHGCWLDAPTLLQRCAALPAVPTLIVHGTQDALCPPEGAQALAQVLGAPLQWAQGAGHDPTHPAIAAAMQQALRDYATTQAFGVSAAAP
;
A
#
# COMPACT_ATOMS: atom_id res chain seq x y z
N GLU A 1 33.08 27.13 4.50
CA GLU A 1 31.79 27.08 5.25
C GLU A 1 31.07 25.77 4.90
N ALA A 2 31.16 24.81 5.84
CA ALA A 2 30.51 23.51 5.71
C ALA A 2 29.10 23.60 6.33
N GLN A 3 28.04 23.59 5.48
CA GLN A 3 26.68 23.52 5.95
C GLN A 3 26.37 22.05 6.34
N GLY A 4 26.19 21.83 7.65
CA GLY A 4 25.83 20.55 8.22
C GLY A 4 24.44 20.13 7.80
N ILE A 5 24.34 18.96 7.16
CA ILE A 5 23.08 18.31 6.85
C ILE A 5 22.45 17.84 8.17
N ALA A 6 21.37 18.48 8.59
CA ALA A 6 20.60 18.09 9.77
C ALA A 6 20.00 16.68 9.55
N ARG A 7 20.51 15.70 10.30
CA ARG A 7 19.93 14.36 10.40
C ARG A 7 18.53 14.49 11.01
N THR A 8 17.50 14.38 10.18
CA THR A 8 16.11 14.32 10.63
C THR A 8 15.97 13.13 11.60
N LYS A 9 15.59 13.41 12.84
CA LYS A 9 15.29 12.40 13.86
C LYS A 9 14.22 11.47 13.30
N ARG A 10 14.59 10.20 13.05
CA ARG A 10 13.67 9.13 12.69
C ARG A 10 12.64 9.01 13.81
N GLN A 11 11.42 9.52 13.57
CA GLN A 11 10.31 9.33 14.50
C GLN A 11 10.12 7.85 14.73
N ARG A 12 10.21 7.40 15.99
CA ARG A 12 9.90 6.02 16.37
C ARG A 12 8.43 5.78 16.03
N ARG A 13 8.17 4.88 15.09
CA ARG A 13 6.81 4.38 14.84
C ARG A 13 6.27 3.82 16.18
N PRO A 14 5.00 4.11 16.53
CA PRO A 14 4.37 3.47 17.69
C PRO A 14 4.44 1.95 17.52
N ALA A 15 4.75 1.25 18.59
CA ALA A 15 4.75 -0.21 18.59
C ALA A 15 3.33 -0.70 18.26
N ILE A 16 3.17 -1.34 17.12
CA ILE A 16 1.93 -1.99 16.74
C ILE A 16 1.89 -3.30 17.53
N GLY A 17 0.95 -3.40 18.48
CA GLY A 17 0.56 -4.66 19.07
C GLY A 17 0.94 -4.82 20.54
N GLY A 18 -0.04 -5.26 21.33
CA GLY A 18 0.15 -5.94 22.59
C GLY A 18 0.99 -7.22 22.41
N PRO A 19 1.25 -7.98 23.50
CA PRO A 19 1.99 -9.23 23.39
C PRO A 19 1.31 -10.13 22.35
N PRO A 20 2.08 -10.81 21.49
CA PRO A 20 1.50 -11.71 20.51
C PRO A 20 0.62 -12.74 21.21
N PRO A 21 -0.52 -13.10 20.61
CA PRO A 21 -1.36 -14.17 21.18
C PRO A 21 -0.50 -15.43 21.35
N PRO A 22 -0.79 -16.26 22.36
CA PRO A 22 -0.05 -17.49 22.59
C PRO A 22 -0.09 -18.31 21.29
N THR A 23 1.08 -18.52 20.71
CA THR A 23 1.19 -19.28 19.47
C THR A 23 1.11 -20.75 19.83
N ASP A 24 0.08 -21.43 19.39
CA ASP A 24 0.00 -22.89 19.48
C ASP A 24 1.21 -23.46 18.72
N GLU A 25 2.05 -24.22 19.41
CA GLU A 25 3.26 -24.83 18.82
C GLU A 25 2.92 -25.68 17.59
N ALA A 26 1.75 -26.29 17.55
CA ALA A 26 1.27 -27.04 16.38
C ALA A 26 1.03 -26.14 15.14
N MET A 27 0.84 -24.84 15.32
CA MET A 27 0.66 -23.88 14.22
C MET A 27 1.99 -23.32 13.70
N LEU A 28 3.08 -23.39 14.46
CA LEU A 28 4.37 -22.82 14.07
C LEU A 28 4.88 -23.29 12.70
N PRO A 29 4.85 -24.59 12.36
CA PRO A 29 5.31 -25.03 11.03
C PRO A 29 4.50 -24.41 9.89
N ARG A 30 3.19 -24.25 10.06
CA ARG A 30 2.30 -23.63 9.09
C ARG A 30 2.59 -22.13 8.92
N LEU A 31 2.83 -21.43 10.03
CA LEU A 31 3.20 -20.02 10.01
C LEU A 31 4.56 -19.82 9.33
N VAL A 32 5.55 -20.64 9.67
CA VAL A 32 6.87 -20.59 9.03
C VAL A 32 6.75 -20.85 7.51
N ALA A 33 6.01 -21.86 7.10
CA ALA A 33 5.78 -22.16 5.70
C ALA A 33 5.08 -20.99 4.97
N ARG A 34 4.05 -20.40 5.59
CA ARG A 34 3.30 -19.25 5.05
C ARG A 34 4.18 -18.03 4.82
N TYR A 35 5.02 -17.69 5.79
CA TYR A 35 5.81 -16.45 5.74
C TYR A 35 7.22 -16.65 5.16
N ARG A 36 7.61 -17.87 4.85
CA ARG A 36 8.96 -18.18 4.31
C ARG A 36 9.27 -17.39 3.04
N VAL A 37 8.36 -17.37 2.09
CA VAL A 37 8.53 -16.65 0.82
C VAL A 37 8.58 -15.14 1.07
N GLN A 38 7.64 -14.61 1.84
CA GLN A 38 7.59 -13.19 2.17
C GLN A 38 8.87 -12.73 2.88
N SER A 39 9.35 -13.49 3.88
CA SER A 39 10.59 -13.18 4.60
C SER A 39 11.80 -13.20 3.69
N HIS A 40 11.84 -14.13 2.74
CA HIS A 40 12.91 -14.21 1.75
C HIS A 40 12.93 -12.95 0.86
N TYR A 41 11.78 -12.54 0.31
CA TYR A 41 11.67 -11.32 -0.47
C TYR A 41 12.09 -10.08 0.32
N LEU A 42 11.58 -9.91 1.55
CA LEU A 42 11.91 -8.76 2.40
C LEU A 42 13.40 -8.72 2.76
N ARG A 43 14.01 -9.88 3.04
CA ARG A 43 15.45 -9.97 3.32
C ARG A 43 16.31 -9.48 2.16
N HIS A 44 15.86 -9.68 0.94
CA HIS A 44 16.58 -9.27 -0.28
C HIS A 44 16.04 -7.96 -0.87
N GLY A 45 15.34 -7.11 -0.05
CA GLY A 45 14.80 -5.83 -0.52
C GLY A 45 13.82 -6.01 -1.69
N CYS A 46 13.19 -7.18 -1.82
CA CYS A 46 12.32 -7.55 -2.94
C CYS A 46 13.01 -7.41 -4.31
N TRP A 47 14.33 -7.38 -4.36
CA TRP A 47 15.16 -7.09 -5.55
C TRP A 47 14.74 -5.79 -6.26
N LEU A 48 14.30 -4.81 -5.48
CA LEU A 48 13.91 -3.49 -5.96
C LEU A 48 15.08 -2.49 -5.89
N ASP A 49 16.20 -2.86 -6.51
CA ASP A 49 17.36 -1.98 -6.68
C ASP A 49 17.07 -0.86 -7.70
N ALA A 50 18.07 -0.08 -8.02
CA ALA A 50 17.93 0.95 -9.05
C ALA A 50 17.65 0.36 -10.45
N PRO A 51 16.74 0.95 -11.24
CA PRO A 51 15.84 2.06 -10.91
C PRO A 51 14.79 1.67 -9.89
N THR A 52 14.35 2.63 -9.06
CA THR A 52 13.32 2.38 -8.03
C THR A 52 12.01 1.93 -8.65
N LEU A 53 11.13 1.30 -7.86
CA LEU A 53 9.82 0.87 -8.34
C LEU A 53 9.02 2.03 -8.97
N LEU A 54 9.01 3.20 -8.35
CA LEU A 54 8.32 4.39 -8.89
C LEU A 54 8.90 4.85 -10.23
N GLN A 55 10.24 4.81 -10.38
CA GLN A 55 10.88 5.11 -11.67
C GLN A 55 10.49 4.10 -12.76
N ARG A 56 10.38 2.83 -12.41
CA ARG A 56 9.88 1.80 -13.35
C ARG A 56 8.42 2.02 -13.71
N CYS A 57 7.58 2.39 -12.73
CA CYS A 57 6.17 2.71 -12.97
C CYS A 57 6.00 3.91 -13.92
N ALA A 58 6.86 4.93 -13.82
CA ALA A 58 6.83 6.09 -14.72
C ALA A 58 7.09 5.74 -16.21
N ALA A 59 7.74 4.61 -16.47
CA ALA A 59 8.04 4.13 -17.82
C ALA A 59 6.98 3.17 -18.38
N LEU A 60 5.93 2.85 -17.62
CA LEU A 60 4.88 1.95 -18.08
C LEU A 60 3.96 2.63 -19.12
N PRO A 61 3.46 1.88 -20.10
CA PRO A 61 2.41 2.40 -20.98
C PRO A 61 1.16 2.74 -20.15
N ALA A 62 0.43 3.76 -20.56
CA ALA A 62 -0.80 4.16 -19.92
C ALA A 62 -1.84 3.03 -20.01
N VAL A 63 -2.30 2.55 -18.87
CA VAL A 63 -3.41 1.59 -18.75
C VAL A 63 -4.46 2.18 -17.81
N PRO A 64 -5.75 1.88 -18.01
CA PRO A 64 -6.78 2.30 -17.06
C PRO A 64 -6.43 1.81 -15.66
N THR A 65 -6.24 2.75 -14.74
CA THR A 65 -5.78 2.46 -13.38
C THR A 65 -6.57 3.27 -12.37
N LEU A 66 -6.95 2.67 -11.27
CA LEU A 66 -7.48 3.32 -10.07
C LEU A 66 -6.75 2.75 -8.87
N ILE A 67 -6.34 3.60 -7.96
CA ILE A 67 -5.78 3.19 -6.67
C ILE A 67 -6.84 3.38 -5.60
N VAL A 68 -7.11 2.33 -4.82
CA VAL A 68 -7.97 2.39 -3.63
C VAL A 68 -7.09 2.13 -2.41
N HIS A 69 -7.13 3.03 -1.42
CA HIS A 69 -6.25 2.92 -0.25
C HIS A 69 -6.96 3.35 1.03
N GLY A 70 -6.68 2.63 2.13
CA GLY A 70 -7.24 2.95 3.45
C GLY A 70 -6.56 4.17 4.08
N THR A 71 -7.34 5.09 4.62
CA THR A 71 -6.78 6.31 5.26
C THR A 71 -6.03 6.04 6.56
N GLN A 72 -6.26 4.87 7.17
CA GLN A 72 -5.62 4.45 8.44
C GLN A 72 -4.68 3.25 8.25
N ASP A 73 -4.19 3.03 7.03
CA ASP A 73 -3.24 1.95 6.77
C ASP A 73 -1.86 2.29 7.36
N ALA A 74 -1.57 1.69 8.51
CA ALA A 74 -0.29 1.86 9.19
C ALA A 74 0.80 0.90 8.69
N LEU A 75 0.44 -0.13 7.93
CA LEU A 75 1.38 -1.11 7.38
C LEU A 75 1.95 -0.61 6.04
N CYS A 76 1.07 -0.18 5.14
CA CYS A 76 1.43 0.50 3.91
C CYS A 76 1.01 1.97 4.03
N PRO A 77 1.93 2.89 4.35
CA PRO A 77 1.55 4.29 4.60
C PRO A 77 0.88 4.95 3.40
N PRO A 78 -0.14 5.80 3.61
CA PRO A 78 -0.90 6.49 2.56
C PRO A 78 -0.04 7.29 1.56
N GLU A 79 1.11 7.79 2.01
CA GLU A 79 2.05 8.53 1.18
C GLU A 79 2.59 7.70 0.01
N GLY A 80 2.71 6.39 0.20
CA GLY A 80 3.10 5.46 -0.86
C GLY A 80 2.04 5.38 -1.98
N ALA A 81 0.77 5.35 -1.60
CA ALA A 81 -0.34 5.36 -2.55
C ALA A 81 -0.42 6.69 -3.31
N GLN A 82 -0.18 7.82 -2.63
CA GLN A 82 -0.12 9.14 -3.26
C GLN A 82 1.01 9.24 -4.27
N ALA A 83 2.21 8.82 -3.89
CA ALA A 83 3.37 8.83 -4.78
C ALA A 83 3.14 7.96 -6.03
N LEU A 84 2.54 6.79 -5.87
CA LEU A 84 2.21 5.91 -6.97
C LEU A 84 1.13 6.53 -7.89
N ALA A 85 0.09 7.12 -7.31
CA ALA A 85 -0.96 7.81 -8.06
C ALA A 85 -0.41 8.95 -8.92
N GLN A 86 0.48 9.76 -8.35
CA GLN A 86 1.15 10.85 -9.06
C GLN A 86 1.99 10.34 -10.24
N VAL A 87 2.79 9.30 -10.02
CA VAL A 87 3.67 8.74 -11.05
C VAL A 87 2.89 8.11 -12.21
N LEU A 88 1.77 7.43 -11.89
CA LEU A 88 0.92 6.80 -12.91
C LEU A 88 -0.09 7.76 -13.54
N GLY A 89 -0.26 8.97 -13.02
CA GLY A 89 -1.36 9.86 -13.40
C GLY A 89 -2.74 9.22 -13.11
N ALA A 90 -2.80 8.35 -12.10
CA ALA A 90 -3.99 7.56 -11.79
C ALA A 90 -4.84 8.22 -10.70
N PRO A 91 -6.17 8.11 -10.77
CA PRO A 91 -7.04 8.50 -9.66
C PRO A 91 -6.71 7.71 -8.39
N LEU A 92 -6.82 8.40 -7.23
CA LEU A 92 -6.68 7.79 -5.91
C LEU A 92 -7.97 7.98 -5.12
N GLN A 93 -8.60 6.87 -4.76
CA GLN A 93 -9.81 6.83 -3.95
C GLN A 93 -9.48 6.41 -2.52
N TRP A 94 -9.82 7.26 -1.56
CA TRP A 94 -9.62 6.99 -0.15
C TRP A 94 -10.77 6.20 0.45
N ALA A 95 -10.47 5.05 1.05
CA ALA A 95 -11.41 4.30 1.89
C ALA A 95 -11.29 4.81 3.34
N GLN A 96 -12.23 5.67 3.74
CA GLN A 96 -12.22 6.31 5.05
C GLN A 96 -12.29 5.30 6.19
N GLY A 97 -11.42 5.47 7.19
CA GLY A 97 -11.35 4.62 8.37
C GLY A 97 -10.78 3.21 8.14
N ALA A 98 -10.49 2.84 6.91
CA ALA A 98 -9.91 1.54 6.60
C ALA A 98 -8.41 1.50 6.88
N GLY A 99 -7.95 0.38 7.44
CA GLY A 99 -6.54 0.03 7.59
C GLY A 99 -6.06 -0.89 6.47
N HIS A 100 -5.06 -1.73 6.78
CA HIS A 100 -4.48 -2.72 5.87
C HIS A 100 -5.31 -4.01 5.79
N ASP A 101 -6.59 -3.86 5.51
CA ASP A 101 -7.53 -4.98 5.39
C ASP A 101 -8.36 -4.82 4.11
N PRO A 102 -8.08 -5.63 3.07
CA PRO A 102 -8.82 -5.56 1.81
C PRO A 102 -10.28 -5.96 1.94
N THR A 103 -10.68 -6.62 3.04
CA THR A 103 -12.07 -7.01 3.31
C THR A 103 -12.86 -5.93 4.04
N HIS A 104 -12.20 -4.83 4.46
CA HIS A 104 -12.88 -3.72 5.10
C HIS A 104 -14.01 -3.18 4.22
N PRO A 105 -15.24 -2.97 4.74
CA PRO A 105 -16.42 -2.62 3.94
C PRO A 105 -16.20 -1.42 3.01
N ALA A 106 -15.47 -0.39 3.47
CA ALA A 106 -15.18 0.80 2.65
C ALA A 106 -14.27 0.47 1.45
N ILE A 107 -13.27 -0.40 1.62
CA ILE A 107 -12.40 -0.85 0.53
C ILE A 107 -13.20 -1.72 -0.45
N ALA A 108 -13.92 -2.71 0.08
CA ALA A 108 -14.72 -3.61 -0.74
C ALA A 108 -15.77 -2.86 -1.57
N ALA A 109 -16.47 -1.89 -0.97
CA ALA A 109 -17.45 -1.06 -1.67
C ALA A 109 -16.81 -0.22 -2.77
N ALA A 110 -15.67 0.43 -2.48
CA ALA A 110 -14.93 1.23 -3.46
C ALA A 110 -14.48 0.39 -4.65
N MET A 111 -13.90 -0.79 -4.41
CA MET A 111 -13.46 -1.70 -5.47
C MET A 111 -14.62 -2.20 -6.31
N GLN A 112 -15.74 -2.61 -5.69
CA GLN A 112 -16.92 -3.06 -6.40
C GLN A 112 -17.54 -1.96 -7.28
N GLN A 113 -17.59 -0.73 -6.76
CA GLN A 113 -18.09 0.40 -7.53
C GLN A 113 -17.18 0.70 -8.71
N ALA A 114 -15.87 0.76 -8.48
CA ALA A 114 -14.89 1.00 -9.54
C ALA A 114 -14.99 -0.05 -10.68
N LEU A 115 -15.17 -1.32 -10.34
CA LEU A 115 -15.34 -2.38 -11.35
C LEU A 115 -16.64 -2.25 -12.13
N ARG A 116 -17.75 -1.86 -11.48
CA ARG A 116 -19.01 -1.59 -12.18
C ARG A 116 -18.89 -0.41 -13.14
N ASP A 117 -18.26 0.67 -12.69
CA ASP A 117 -18.05 1.87 -13.51
C ASP A 117 -17.18 1.54 -14.72
N TYR A 118 -16.07 0.82 -14.48
CA TYR A 118 -15.19 0.39 -15.57
C TYR A 118 -15.88 -0.53 -16.58
N ALA A 119 -16.71 -1.46 -16.11
CA ALA A 119 -17.47 -2.35 -17.00
C ALA A 119 -18.40 -1.58 -17.95
N THR A 120 -18.88 -0.41 -17.52
CA THR A 120 -19.81 0.41 -18.28
C THR A 120 -19.10 1.43 -19.16
N THR A 121 -18.04 2.07 -18.62
CA THR A 121 -17.40 3.25 -19.26
C THR A 121 -16.03 2.94 -19.85
N GLN A 122 -15.47 1.79 -19.56
CA GLN A 122 -14.08 1.40 -19.87
C GLN A 122 -13.03 2.39 -19.31
N ALA A 123 -13.40 3.16 -18.29
CA ALA A 123 -12.55 4.10 -17.60
C ALA A 123 -12.83 4.08 -16.08
N PHE A 124 -11.83 4.42 -15.29
CA PHE A 124 -12.02 4.71 -13.88
C PHE A 124 -12.27 6.21 -13.73
N GLY A 125 -13.53 6.59 -13.56
CA GLY A 125 -13.91 7.94 -13.20
C GLY A 125 -13.60 8.22 -11.73
N VAL A 126 -13.07 9.40 -11.42
CA VAL A 126 -13.04 9.87 -10.03
C VAL A 126 -14.43 10.38 -9.72
N SER A 127 -15.20 9.66 -8.91
CA SER A 127 -16.25 10.33 -8.16
C SER A 127 -15.53 11.27 -7.19
N ALA A 128 -15.58 12.57 -7.47
CA ALA A 128 -15.02 13.59 -6.60
C ALA A 128 -15.81 13.61 -5.28
N ALA A 129 -15.44 12.72 -4.37
CA ALA A 129 -15.69 12.97 -2.96
C ALA A 129 -14.48 13.74 -2.47
N ALA A 130 -14.61 15.06 -2.48
CA ALA A 130 -13.67 15.98 -1.83
C ALA A 130 -13.56 15.64 -0.33
N PRO A 131 -12.40 15.98 0.28
CA PRO A 131 -12.15 15.78 1.71
C PRO A 131 -13.11 16.54 2.62
#